data_c4e74d01c2f40eab882232dd519ab1b2
#
_entry.id   c4e74d01c2f40eab882232dd519ab1b2
#
_cell.length_a   1.000
_cell.length_b   1.000
_cell.length_c   1.000
_cell.angle_alpha   90.00
_cell.angle_beta   90.00
_cell.angle_gamma   90.00
#
_symmetry.space_group_name_H-M   'P 1'
#
loop_
_entity.id
_entity.type
_entity.pdbx_description
1 polymer ?
#
loop_
_entity_poly.entity_id
_entity_poly.type
_entity_poly.pdbx_seq_one_letter_code
_entity_poly.pdbx_strand_id
1 'polypeptide(L)'
;MQFKKTHLFLITISCFISVNAHQTDCFERDGSDLSRPCIERLKPRALNAVDRSMKEPSLIRVSDTLMKDSQQPLIAVLGATGRTGRHVLTELSNRGVRIRALSRNIEKAQSSVPGDYEWVYADVTKPNTLTLALQDVDIVISTIGSTEEDNSELIDYQGSINFVDAAKESSVQHIIYMSSIGAGGAENFSAVILNLVTDKAMKWKSLGEEYIRNSGINFTIVRPGGLRGDPGTLGIKLDQGDQIIGWIPRADVASVLVESAFNENAFEKTFEVINDESLEIDAWRGELKDLKKGEYGEIATGNFPLNYWISMLLILGLIVFLIRRRKSR
;
A
#
# COMPACT_ATOMS: atom_id res chain seq x y z
N MET A 1 -32.61 10.98 -9.25
CA MET A 1 -31.86 12.05 -8.62
C MET A 1 -30.77 12.55 -9.59
N GLN A 2 -31.21 13.29 -10.64
CA GLN A 2 -30.40 13.58 -11.84
C GLN A 2 -30.37 15.10 -12.18
N PHE A 3 -30.33 15.97 -11.18
CA PHE A 3 -30.51 17.41 -11.41
C PHE A 3 -29.39 18.33 -10.92
N LYS A 4 -28.21 17.81 -10.53
CA LYS A 4 -27.10 18.67 -10.08
C LYS A 4 -25.88 18.76 -11.00
N LYS A 5 -25.81 17.98 -12.09
CA LYS A 5 -24.67 18.03 -13.04
C LYS A 5 -24.84 19.00 -14.21
N THR A 6 -26.06 19.43 -14.49
CA THR A 6 -26.38 20.30 -15.64
C THR A 6 -26.10 21.78 -15.41
N HIS A 7 -26.12 22.25 -14.15
CA HIS A 7 -25.86 23.67 -13.86
C HIS A 7 -24.40 24.09 -13.86
N LEU A 8 -23.48 23.17 -13.56
CA LEU A 8 -22.03 23.49 -13.55
C LEU A 8 -21.49 23.57 -14.99
N PHE A 9 -22.04 22.79 -15.93
CA PHE A 9 -21.63 22.81 -17.33
C PHE A 9 -22.11 24.06 -18.09
N LEU A 10 -23.25 24.62 -17.69
CA LEU A 10 -23.82 25.85 -18.29
C LEU A 10 -23.04 27.12 -17.84
N ILE A 11 -22.51 27.13 -16.63
CA ILE A 11 -21.73 28.29 -16.12
C ILE A 11 -20.36 28.36 -16.81
N THR A 12 -19.72 27.23 -17.11
CA THR A 12 -18.45 27.20 -17.83
C THR A 12 -18.59 27.58 -19.31
N ILE A 13 -19.67 27.18 -19.97
CA ILE A 13 -19.95 27.54 -21.36
C ILE A 13 -20.32 29.03 -21.46
N SER A 14 -21.11 29.57 -20.50
CA SER A 14 -21.47 30.98 -20.48
C SER A 14 -20.25 31.90 -20.28
N CYS A 15 -19.24 31.48 -19.50
CA CYS A 15 -18.02 32.23 -19.31
C CYS A 15 -17.12 32.21 -20.56
N PHE A 16 -17.06 31.08 -21.29
CA PHE A 16 -16.30 30.96 -22.55
C PHE A 16 -16.92 31.74 -23.72
N ILE A 17 -18.27 31.77 -23.81
CA ILE A 17 -18.99 32.54 -24.84
C ILE A 17 -18.87 34.04 -24.55
N SER A 18 -18.84 34.48 -23.28
CA SER A 18 -18.66 35.89 -22.92
C SER A 18 -17.27 36.43 -23.23
N VAL A 19 -16.22 35.59 -23.11
CA VAL A 19 -14.85 35.96 -23.46
C VAL A 19 -14.67 36.05 -24.98
N ASN A 20 -15.29 35.17 -25.76
CA ASN A 20 -15.23 35.20 -27.22
C ASN A 20 -16.05 36.37 -27.84
N ALA A 21 -17.18 36.75 -27.22
CA ALA A 21 -17.98 37.88 -27.68
C ALA A 21 -17.24 39.22 -27.47
N HIS A 22 -16.41 39.37 -26.42
CA HIS A 22 -15.64 40.59 -26.19
C HIS A 22 -14.37 40.67 -27.08
N GLN A 23 -13.90 39.56 -27.61
CA GLN A 23 -12.72 39.51 -28.48
C GLN A 23 -13.06 39.92 -29.92
N THR A 24 -14.31 39.75 -30.35
CA THR A 24 -14.77 40.22 -31.67
C THR A 24 -15.09 41.70 -31.70
N ASP A 25 -15.54 42.31 -30.61
CA ASP A 25 -15.83 43.75 -30.52
C ASP A 25 -14.58 44.65 -30.53
N CYS A 26 -13.42 44.09 -30.20
CA CYS A 26 -12.14 44.84 -30.29
C CYS A 26 -11.61 45.05 -31.73
N PHE A 27 -12.17 44.31 -32.71
CA PHE A 27 -11.60 44.30 -34.06
C PHE A 27 -12.31 45.31 -35.00
N GLU A 28 -13.47 45.82 -34.64
CA GLU A 28 -14.29 46.64 -35.57
C GLU A 28 -14.34 48.16 -35.28
N ARG A 29 -13.67 48.70 -34.21
CA ARG A 29 -13.96 50.10 -33.82
C ARG A 29 -12.78 51.10 -33.85
N ASP A 30 -11.54 50.72 -34.07
CA ASP A 30 -10.49 51.72 -34.08
C ASP A 30 -9.32 51.36 -35.01
N GLY A 31 -9.23 52.12 -36.12
CA GLY A 31 -8.25 51.90 -37.19
C GLY A 31 -6.87 52.51 -36.94
N SER A 32 -6.48 52.69 -35.69
CA SER A 32 -5.18 53.28 -35.37
C SER A 32 -4.32 52.38 -34.48
N ASP A 33 -3.19 52.01 -35.02
CA ASP A 33 -2.03 51.40 -34.37
C ASP A 33 -2.13 49.92 -33.97
N LEU A 34 -1.74 49.04 -34.88
CA LEU A 34 -1.65 47.58 -34.75
C LEU A 34 -0.38 47.09 -34.01
N SER A 35 0.39 47.98 -33.37
CA SER A 35 1.70 47.62 -32.82
C SER A 35 1.68 47.14 -31.37
N ARG A 36 0.49 47.08 -30.68
CA ARG A 36 0.38 46.62 -29.32
C ARG A 36 -0.69 45.56 -29.14
N PRO A 37 -0.42 44.45 -28.37
CA PRO A 37 -1.40 43.41 -28.12
C PRO A 37 -2.61 43.93 -27.35
N CYS A 38 -3.80 43.50 -27.72
CA CYS A 38 -5.10 43.90 -27.14
C CYS A 38 -5.19 43.74 -25.59
N ILE A 39 -4.38 42.87 -25.04
CA ILE A 39 -4.30 42.55 -23.60
C ILE A 39 -3.79 43.76 -22.76
N GLU A 40 -2.89 44.58 -23.33
CA GLU A 40 -2.35 45.72 -22.58
C GLU A 40 -3.31 46.91 -22.48
N ARG A 41 -4.31 47.01 -23.38
CA ARG A 41 -5.31 48.09 -23.35
C ARG A 41 -6.46 47.85 -22.38
N LEU A 42 -6.67 46.60 -21.94
CA LEU A 42 -7.76 46.24 -21.05
C LEU A 42 -7.39 46.29 -19.55
N LYS A 43 -6.10 46.37 -19.21
CA LYS A 43 -5.63 46.39 -17.83
C LYS A 43 -6.19 47.53 -16.94
N PRO A 44 -6.38 48.77 -17.39
CA PRO A 44 -6.89 49.82 -16.51
C PRO A 44 -8.41 49.80 -16.27
N ARG A 45 -9.21 49.16 -17.18
CA ARG A 45 -10.68 49.14 -17.05
C ARG A 45 -11.23 47.91 -16.36
N ALA A 46 -10.58 46.76 -16.52
CA ALA A 46 -11.02 45.50 -15.86
C ALA A 46 -10.76 45.50 -14.36
N LEU A 47 -9.72 46.19 -13.89
CA LEU A 47 -9.40 46.30 -12.45
C LEU A 47 -10.35 47.20 -11.66
N ASN A 48 -11.08 48.13 -12.32
CA ASN A 48 -12.04 49.04 -11.66
C ASN A 48 -13.48 48.55 -11.64
N ALA A 49 -13.79 47.42 -12.36
CA ALA A 49 -15.13 46.88 -12.40
C ALA A 49 -15.32 45.63 -11.51
N VAL A 50 -14.28 45.20 -10.78
CA VAL A 50 -14.43 44.16 -9.75
C VAL A 50 -14.99 44.86 -8.50
N ASP A 51 -16.28 44.65 -8.29
CA ASP A 51 -16.98 45.11 -7.09
C ASP A 51 -16.24 44.68 -5.82
N ARG A 52 -15.88 45.64 -4.98
CA ARG A 52 -15.20 45.45 -3.68
C ARG A 52 -16.03 44.65 -2.65
N SER A 53 -17.18 44.12 -3.03
CA SER A 53 -18.04 43.31 -2.15
C SER A 53 -17.72 41.82 -2.12
N MET A 54 -16.90 41.30 -3.04
CA MET A 54 -16.44 39.91 -2.95
C MET A 54 -15.21 39.80 -2.06
N LYS A 55 -15.41 39.42 -0.81
CA LYS A 55 -14.35 38.98 0.09
C LYS A 55 -13.53 37.88 -0.59
N GLU A 56 -12.24 38.08 -0.74
CA GLU A 56 -11.19 37.19 -1.30
C GLU A 56 -10.86 35.91 -0.49
N PRO A 57 -11.74 35.08 0.04
CA PRO A 57 -11.29 33.85 0.68
C PRO A 57 -11.47 32.57 -0.16
N SER A 58 -12.18 32.62 -1.28
CA SER A 58 -12.54 31.38 -1.98
C SER A 58 -11.54 30.94 -3.06
N LEU A 59 -10.95 31.86 -3.78
CA LEU A 59 -9.97 31.54 -4.85
C LEU A 59 -8.62 31.10 -4.28
N ILE A 60 -8.18 31.73 -3.19
CA ILE A 60 -6.94 31.34 -2.49
C ILE A 60 -7.09 29.94 -1.89
N ARG A 61 -8.24 29.60 -1.30
CA ARG A 61 -8.49 28.25 -0.75
C ARG A 61 -8.53 27.17 -1.83
N VAL A 62 -9.08 27.44 -3.00
CA VAL A 62 -9.13 26.47 -4.10
C VAL A 62 -7.74 26.24 -4.68
N SER A 63 -6.94 27.31 -4.88
CA SER A 63 -5.56 27.17 -5.34
C SER A 63 -4.66 26.48 -4.31
N ASP A 64 -4.80 26.83 -3.02
CA ASP A 64 -4.03 26.19 -1.94
C ASP A 64 -4.42 24.72 -1.75
N THR A 65 -5.70 24.37 -1.91
CA THR A 65 -6.16 22.98 -1.87
C THR A 65 -5.63 22.18 -3.05
N LEU A 66 -5.66 22.74 -4.27
CA LEU A 66 -5.12 22.08 -5.47
C LEU A 66 -3.57 21.95 -5.40
N MET A 67 -2.87 22.97 -4.89
CA MET A 67 -1.42 22.92 -4.69
C MET A 67 -1.04 21.94 -3.58
N LYS A 68 -1.82 21.88 -2.50
CA LYS A 68 -1.61 20.93 -1.41
C LYS A 68 -1.86 19.48 -1.86
N ASP A 69 -2.85 19.27 -2.71
CA ASP A 69 -3.18 17.95 -3.27
C ASP A 69 -2.08 17.46 -4.23
N SER A 70 -1.46 18.36 -5.00
CA SER A 70 -0.33 18.04 -5.89
C SER A 70 0.99 17.76 -5.15
N GLN A 71 1.11 18.09 -3.87
CA GLN A 71 2.30 17.86 -3.03
C GLN A 71 2.19 16.60 -2.17
N GLN A 72 1.01 15.97 -2.08
CA GLN A 72 0.85 14.75 -1.31
C GLN A 72 1.27 13.53 -2.11
N PRO A 73 1.98 12.56 -1.50
CA PRO A 73 2.40 11.35 -2.19
C PRO A 73 1.18 10.57 -2.67
N LEU A 74 1.26 10.02 -3.87
CA LEU A 74 0.31 9.05 -4.39
C LEU A 74 0.74 7.65 -3.93
N ILE A 75 -0.11 7.01 -3.12
CA ILE A 75 0.17 5.69 -2.57
C ILE A 75 -0.68 4.64 -3.28
N ALA A 76 -0.04 3.69 -3.95
CA ALA A 76 -0.71 2.53 -4.53
C ALA A 76 -0.83 1.41 -3.50
N VAL A 77 -2.03 0.83 -3.37
CA VAL A 77 -2.28 -0.33 -2.50
C VAL A 77 -2.52 -1.55 -3.36
N LEU A 78 -1.55 -2.45 -3.40
CA LEU A 78 -1.61 -3.74 -4.07
C LEU A 78 -2.23 -4.77 -3.11
N GLY A 79 -3.30 -5.46 -3.54
CA GLY A 79 -4.12 -6.31 -2.66
C GLY A 79 -5.19 -5.53 -1.89
N ALA A 80 -5.61 -4.35 -2.38
CA ALA A 80 -6.55 -3.42 -1.75
C ALA A 80 -7.90 -4.05 -1.33
N THR A 81 -8.39 -5.05 -2.07
CA THR A 81 -9.65 -5.77 -1.76
C THR A 81 -9.49 -6.86 -0.71
N GLY A 82 -8.26 -7.21 -0.36
CA GLY A 82 -7.92 -8.22 0.65
C GLY A 82 -8.29 -7.79 2.07
N ARG A 83 -8.31 -8.76 3.00
CA ARG A 83 -8.68 -8.50 4.41
C ARG A 83 -7.78 -7.45 5.07
N THR A 84 -6.46 -7.48 4.85
CA THR A 84 -5.54 -6.46 5.38
C THR A 84 -5.56 -5.19 4.52
N GLY A 85 -5.61 -5.32 3.19
CA GLY A 85 -5.64 -4.17 2.27
C GLY A 85 -6.79 -3.19 2.53
N ARG A 86 -7.96 -3.68 2.93
CA ARG A 86 -9.10 -2.81 3.32
C ARG A 86 -8.79 -1.95 4.55
N HIS A 87 -8.10 -2.49 5.55
CA HIS A 87 -7.64 -1.72 6.70
C HIS A 87 -6.57 -0.69 6.29
N VAL A 88 -5.65 -1.06 5.38
CA VAL A 88 -4.68 -0.11 4.81
C VAL A 88 -5.38 1.05 4.10
N LEU A 89 -6.40 0.78 3.28
CA LEU A 89 -7.18 1.84 2.63
C LEU A 89 -7.85 2.77 3.64
N THR A 90 -8.46 2.20 4.69
CA THR A 90 -9.10 2.98 5.77
C THR A 90 -8.08 3.86 6.50
N GLU A 91 -6.93 3.31 6.85
CA GLU A 91 -5.87 4.04 7.58
C GLU A 91 -5.28 5.18 6.72
N LEU A 92 -5.03 4.94 5.44
CA LEU A 92 -4.58 5.97 4.49
C LEU A 92 -5.63 7.07 4.30
N SER A 93 -6.93 6.70 4.22
CA SER A 93 -8.03 7.66 4.11
C SER A 93 -8.10 8.58 5.33
N ASN A 94 -7.90 8.04 6.53
CA ASN A 94 -7.86 8.82 7.77
C ASN A 94 -6.69 9.82 7.78
N ARG A 95 -5.60 9.53 7.07
CA ARG A 95 -4.46 10.45 6.89
C ARG A 95 -4.67 11.48 5.77
N GLY A 96 -5.72 11.34 4.97
CA GLY A 96 -6.09 12.28 3.91
C GLY A 96 -5.11 12.33 2.75
N VAL A 97 -4.41 11.21 2.45
CA VAL A 97 -3.45 11.11 1.34
C VAL A 97 -4.11 10.63 0.05
N ARG A 98 -3.44 10.82 -1.08
CA ARG A 98 -3.89 10.32 -2.38
C ARG A 98 -3.70 8.82 -2.47
N ILE A 99 -4.78 8.08 -2.80
CA ILE A 99 -4.77 6.61 -2.80
C ILE A 99 -5.17 6.08 -4.17
N ARG A 100 -4.34 5.20 -4.72
CA ARG A 100 -4.68 4.35 -5.87
C ARG A 100 -4.86 2.92 -5.40
N ALA A 101 -6.08 2.43 -5.46
CA ALA A 101 -6.43 1.08 -5.03
C ALA A 101 -6.38 0.11 -6.22
N LEU A 102 -5.53 -0.93 -6.13
CA LEU A 102 -5.30 -1.86 -7.23
C LEU A 102 -6.14 -3.13 -7.07
N SER A 103 -6.83 -3.53 -8.13
CA SER A 103 -7.70 -4.72 -8.12
C SER A 103 -7.72 -5.45 -9.45
N ARG A 104 -7.85 -6.78 -9.39
CA ARG A 104 -8.11 -7.63 -10.57
C ARG A 104 -9.56 -7.56 -11.06
N ASN A 105 -10.46 -6.96 -10.28
CA ASN A 105 -11.86 -6.76 -10.64
C ASN A 105 -12.39 -5.46 -10.00
N ILE A 106 -12.42 -4.40 -10.79
CA ILE A 106 -12.79 -3.05 -10.33
C ILE A 106 -14.26 -2.96 -9.90
N GLU A 107 -15.19 -3.56 -10.66
CA GLU A 107 -16.61 -3.52 -10.34
C GLU A 107 -16.91 -4.17 -8.98
N LYS A 108 -16.33 -5.36 -8.76
CA LYS A 108 -16.44 -6.06 -7.47
C LYS A 108 -15.77 -5.27 -6.35
N ALA A 109 -14.63 -4.63 -6.61
CA ALA A 109 -13.91 -3.82 -5.64
C ALA A 109 -14.76 -2.63 -5.19
N GLN A 110 -15.28 -1.84 -6.13
CA GLN A 110 -16.14 -0.68 -5.87
C GLN A 110 -17.43 -1.03 -5.12
N SER A 111 -18.01 -2.20 -5.38
CA SER A 111 -19.23 -2.65 -4.71
C SER A 111 -18.99 -3.23 -3.31
N SER A 112 -17.78 -3.69 -3.00
CA SER A 112 -17.47 -4.44 -1.77
C SER A 112 -16.55 -3.72 -0.79
N VAL A 113 -15.87 -2.66 -1.23
CA VAL A 113 -14.96 -1.85 -0.39
C VAL A 113 -15.52 -0.44 -0.29
N PRO A 114 -15.98 0.00 0.89
CA PRO A 114 -16.51 1.34 1.06
C PRO A 114 -15.38 2.38 0.97
N GLY A 115 -15.70 3.54 0.38
CA GLY A 115 -14.76 4.66 0.20
C GLY A 115 -14.71 5.10 -1.26
N ASP A 116 -14.18 6.31 -1.48
CA ASP A 116 -13.97 6.86 -2.82
C ASP A 116 -12.47 6.80 -3.13
N TYR A 117 -12.07 5.75 -3.85
CA TYR A 117 -10.70 5.48 -4.24
C TYR A 117 -10.52 5.53 -5.75
N GLU A 118 -9.33 5.92 -6.21
CA GLU A 118 -8.93 5.71 -7.60
C GLU A 118 -8.68 4.21 -7.83
N TRP A 119 -9.69 3.50 -8.34
CA TRP A 119 -9.55 2.08 -8.65
C TRP A 119 -8.89 1.86 -10.01
N VAL A 120 -7.78 1.12 -10.02
CA VAL A 120 -7.03 0.77 -11.23
C VAL A 120 -6.88 -0.75 -11.33
N TYR A 121 -7.04 -1.26 -12.57
CA TYR A 121 -6.84 -2.69 -12.84
C TYR A 121 -5.36 -3.05 -12.73
N ALA A 122 -5.05 -4.03 -11.91
CA ALA A 122 -3.71 -4.61 -11.79
C ALA A 122 -3.78 -6.08 -11.41
N ASP A 123 -2.94 -6.89 -12.05
CA ASP A 123 -2.80 -8.32 -11.79
C ASP A 123 -1.30 -8.65 -11.75
N VAL A 124 -0.82 -9.13 -10.61
CA VAL A 124 0.61 -9.44 -10.42
C VAL A 124 1.11 -10.54 -11.34
N THR A 125 0.22 -11.34 -11.91
CA THR A 125 0.56 -12.34 -12.91
C THR A 125 0.64 -11.80 -14.34
N LYS A 126 0.33 -10.50 -14.53
CA LYS A 126 0.29 -9.80 -15.82
C LYS A 126 1.10 -8.49 -15.76
N PRO A 127 2.43 -8.55 -15.96
CA PRO A 127 3.34 -7.41 -15.76
C PRO A 127 2.89 -6.10 -16.41
N ASN A 128 2.41 -6.14 -17.65
CA ASN A 128 1.98 -4.94 -18.38
C ASN A 128 0.87 -4.15 -17.68
N THR A 129 0.08 -4.79 -16.82
CA THR A 129 -0.99 -4.12 -16.06
C THR A 129 -0.43 -3.34 -14.88
N LEU A 130 0.73 -3.73 -14.38
CA LEU A 130 1.39 -3.13 -13.22
C LEU A 130 2.11 -1.84 -13.58
N THR A 131 2.83 -1.79 -14.70
CA THR A 131 3.51 -0.56 -15.17
C THR A 131 2.53 0.58 -15.36
N LEU A 132 1.35 0.30 -15.96
CA LEU A 132 0.29 1.32 -16.12
C LEU A 132 -0.32 1.72 -14.77
N ALA A 133 -0.53 0.76 -13.87
CA ALA A 133 -1.13 1.00 -12.57
C ALA A 133 -0.21 1.78 -11.61
N LEU A 134 1.11 1.67 -11.79
CA LEU A 134 2.10 2.34 -10.95
C LEU A 134 2.62 3.66 -11.52
N GLN A 135 2.12 4.12 -12.67
CA GLN A 135 2.51 5.40 -13.24
C GLN A 135 2.21 6.55 -12.27
N ASP A 136 3.19 7.44 -12.05
CA ASP A 136 3.12 8.58 -11.12
C ASP A 136 2.90 8.19 -9.64
N VAL A 137 3.12 6.93 -9.26
CA VAL A 137 3.03 6.45 -7.88
C VAL A 137 4.35 6.69 -7.16
N ASP A 138 4.27 7.31 -5.98
CA ASP A 138 5.43 7.56 -5.13
C ASP A 138 5.76 6.37 -4.22
N ILE A 139 4.72 5.73 -3.68
CA ILE A 139 4.86 4.66 -2.67
C ILE A 139 3.93 3.50 -3.03
N VAL A 140 4.42 2.26 -2.90
CA VAL A 140 3.60 1.05 -3.04
C VAL A 140 3.49 0.35 -1.69
N ILE A 141 2.27 0.11 -1.21
CA ILE A 141 2.00 -0.80 -0.09
C ILE A 141 1.43 -2.09 -0.66
N SER A 142 2.19 -3.18 -0.56
CA SER A 142 1.77 -4.50 -1.04
C SER A 142 1.29 -5.37 0.12
N THR A 143 0.03 -5.77 0.05
CA THR A 143 -0.60 -6.74 0.97
C THR A 143 -1.00 -8.03 0.25
N ILE A 144 -0.40 -8.29 -0.91
CA ILE A 144 -0.65 -9.53 -1.65
C ILE A 144 -0.06 -10.75 -0.93
N GLY A 145 -0.69 -11.86 -1.15
CA GLY A 145 -0.24 -13.16 -0.70
C GLY A 145 -1.12 -14.25 -1.30
N SER A 146 -0.54 -15.41 -1.53
CA SER A 146 -1.25 -16.58 -2.01
C SER A 146 -2.27 -17.07 -0.97
N THR A 147 -3.37 -17.62 -1.46
CA THR A 147 -4.35 -18.38 -0.68
C THR A 147 -4.10 -19.88 -0.89
N GLU A 148 -4.86 -20.75 -0.22
CA GLU A 148 -4.76 -22.20 -0.39
C GLU A 148 -5.06 -22.67 -1.84
N GLU A 149 -5.82 -21.86 -2.59
CA GLU A 149 -6.19 -22.15 -3.99
C GLU A 149 -5.18 -21.60 -5.00
N ASP A 150 -4.28 -20.69 -4.57
CA ASP A 150 -3.31 -20.03 -5.44
C ASP A 150 -2.00 -20.85 -5.52
N ASN A 151 -1.26 -20.69 -6.61
CA ASN A 151 0.12 -21.11 -6.69
C ASN A 151 1.01 -20.09 -5.99
N SER A 152 1.63 -20.48 -4.86
CA SER A 152 2.44 -19.58 -4.04
C SER A 152 3.67 -19.06 -4.79
N GLU A 153 4.31 -19.87 -5.63
CA GLU A 153 5.44 -19.41 -6.46
C GLU A 153 5.02 -18.29 -7.42
N LEU A 154 3.85 -18.46 -8.05
CA LEU A 154 3.34 -17.48 -9.01
C LEU A 154 2.95 -16.15 -8.36
N ILE A 155 2.35 -16.19 -7.16
CA ILE A 155 1.84 -15.00 -6.49
C ILE A 155 2.89 -14.36 -5.59
N ASP A 156 3.51 -15.13 -4.67
CA ASP A 156 4.38 -14.57 -3.64
C ASP A 156 5.80 -14.29 -4.16
N TYR A 157 6.28 -15.01 -5.18
CA TYR A 157 7.60 -14.80 -5.76
C TYR A 157 7.54 -14.11 -7.12
N GLN A 158 6.96 -14.74 -8.16
CA GLN A 158 6.91 -14.14 -9.49
C GLN A 158 6.09 -12.83 -9.50
N GLY A 159 5.00 -12.80 -8.74
CA GLY A 159 4.21 -11.60 -8.56
C GLY A 159 4.99 -10.46 -7.89
N SER A 160 5.89 -10.81 -6.94
CA SER A 160 6.78 -9.82 -6.32
C SER A 160 7.81 -9.28 -7.31
N ILE A 161 8.43 -10.13 -8.13
CA ILE A 161 9.32 -9.69 -9.21
C ILE A 161 8.58 -8.72 -10.14
N ASN A 162 7.41 -9.11 -10.62
CA ASN A 162 6.65 -8.33 -11.59
C ASN A 162 6.29 -6.93 -11.07
N PHE A 163 5.81 -6.81 -9.81
CA PHE A 163 5.46 -5.49 -9.29
C PHE A 163 6.68 -4.63 -8.95
N VAL A 164 7.79 -5.24 -8.52
CA VAL A 164 9.04 -4.52 -8.25
C VAL A 164 9.65 -3.98 -9.54
N ASP A 165 9.65 -4.75 -10.62
CA ASP A 165 10.13 -4.29 -11.92
C ASP A 165 9.27 -3.14 -12.47
N ALA A 166 7.95 -3.25 -12.36
CA ALA A 166 7.04 -2.16 -12.70
C ALA A 166 7.26 -0.93 -11.81
N ALA A 167 7.55 -1.10 -10.52
CA ALA A 167 7.87 -0.02 -9.60
C ALA A 167 9.17 0.71 -9.99
N LYS A 168 10.21 -0.03 -10.44
CA LYS A 168 11.45 0.55 -10.98
C LYS A 168 11.18 1.39 -12.23
N GLU A 169 10.42 0.83 -13.19
CA GLU A 169 10.06 1.53 -14.43
C GLU A 169 9.26 2.81 -14.17
N SER A 170 8.43 2.82 -13.12
CA SER A 170 7.57 3.95 -12.73
C SER A 170 8.24 4.91 -11.75
N SER A 171 9.51 4.70 -11.40
CA SER A 171 10.26 5.54 -10.46
C SER A 171 9.65 5.62 -9.05
N VAL A 172 9.00 4.55 -8.59
CA VAL A 172 8.50 4.43 -7.22
C VAL A 172 9.66 4.59 -6.23
N GLN A 173 9.45 5.39 -5.19
CA GLN A 173 10.50 5.75 -4.24
C GLN A 173 10.58 4.81 -3.04
N HIS A 174 9.46 4.17 -2.65
CA HIS A 174 9.41 3.31 -1.48
C HIS A 174 8.41 2.16 -1.67
N ILE A 175 8.83 0.94 -1.32
CA ILE A 175 8.00 -0.26 -1.30
C ILE A 175 7.82 -0.72 0.15
N ILE A 176 6.57 -0.79 0.60
CA ILE A 176 6.20 -1.44 1.86
C ILE A 176 5.59 -2.80 1.51
N TYR A 177 6.20 -3.86 2.00
CA TYR A 177 5.79 -5.22 1.68
C TYR A 177 5.34 -5.98 2.93
N MET A 178 4.13 -6.50 2.89
CA MET A 178 3.61 -7.40 3.92
C MET A 178 4.03 -8.84 3.60
N SER A 179 4.99 -9.33 4.35
CA SER A 179 5.45 -10.71 4.32
C SER A 179 4.78 -11.55 5.41
N SER A 180 5.52 -12.41 6.09
CA SER A 180 5.07 -13.27 7.19
C SER A 180 6.23 -13.68 8.07
N ILE A 181 6.03 -13.86 9.36
CA ILE A 181 6.91 -14.66 10.21
C ILE A 181 7.13 -16.03 9.56
N GLY A 182 8.37 -16.52 9.59
CA GLY A 182 8.81 -17.74 8.92
C GLY A 182 9.45 -17.51 7.55
N ALA A 183 9.31 -16.31 6.95
CA ALA A 183 10.01 -15.97 5.71
C ALA A 183 11.49 -15.63 5.93
N GLY A 184 11.92 -15.37 7.18
CA GLY A 184 13.32 -15.16 7.55
C GLY A 184 14.13 -16.42 7.76
N GLY A 185 13.61 -17.57 7.37
CA GLY A 185 14.33 -18.85 7.43
C GLY A 185 14.34 -19.50 8.82
N ALA A 186 13.65 -18.92 9.82
CA ALA A 186 13.57 -19.55 11.12
C ALA A 186 12.97 -20.95 11.02
N GLU A 187 13.72 -21.94 11.49
CA GLU A 187 13.27 -23.32 11.59
C GLU A 187 12.34 -23.53 12.80
N ASN A 188 11.48 -22.54 13.09
CA ASN A 188 10.47 -22.72 14.12
C ASN A 188 9.33 -23.63 13.63
N PHE A 189 8.67 -24.30 14.58
CA PHE A 189 7.61 -25.25 14.28
C PHE A 189 6.47 -24.63 13.44
N SER A 190 6.14 -23.38 13.67
CA SER A 190 5.08 -22.68 12.92
C SER A 190 5.46 -22.47 11.46
N ALA A 191 6.69 -22.04 11.16
CA ALA A 191 7.19 -21.86 9.80
C ALA A 191 7.24 -23.21 9.04
N VAL A 192 7.68 -24.27 9.72
CA VAL A 192 7.73 -25.62 9.15
C VAL A 192 6.31 -26.12 8.80
N ILE A 193 5.33 -25.96 9.70
CA ILE A 193 3.95 -26.34 9.44
C ILE A 193 3.36 -25.50 8.28
N LEU A 194 3.58 -24.19 8.30
CA LEU A 194 3.10 -23.31 7.23
C LEU A 194 3.67 -23.74 5.87
N ASN A 195 4.97 -24.01 5.76
CA ASN A 195 5.57 -24.49 4.52
C ASN A 195 4.99 -25.84 4.07
N LEU A 196 4.59 -26.71 5.00
CA LEU A 196 4.02 -28.01 4.69
C LEU A 196 2.59 -27.90 4.12
N VAL A 197 1.79 -26.97 4.66
CA VAL A 197 0.35 -26.86 4.31
C VAL A 197 0.05 -25.79 3.26
N THR A 198 1.00 -24.92 2.91
CA THR A 198 0.79 -23.76 2.01
C THR A 198 1.70 -23.77 0.78
N ASP A 199 2.00 -24.94 0.23
CA ASP A 199 2.86 -25.06 -0.97
C ASP A 199 4.17 -24.23 -0.87
N LYS A 200 4.84 -24.32 0.29
CA LYS A 200 6.11 -23.62 0.58
C LYS A 200 6.00 -22.07 0.50
N ALA A 201 4.85 -21.53 0.85
CA ALA A 201 4.62 -20.08 0.76
C ALA A 201 5.71 -19.25 1.46
N MET A 202 6.27 -19.72 2.59
CA MET A 202 7.34 -19.01 3.30
C MET A 202 8.62 -18.93 2.46
N LYS A 203 8.97 -20.00 1.73
CA LYS A 203 10.09 -19.98 0.77
C LYS A 203 9.87 -18.93 -0.31
N TRP A 204 8.69 -18.92 -0.92
CA TRP A 204 8.40 -18.01 -2.02
C TRP A 204 8.33 -16.55 -1.57
N LYS A 205 7.79 -16.30 -0.36
CA LYS A 205 7.85 -14.96 0.27
C LYS A 205 9.28 -14.52 0.54
N SER A 206 10.11 -15.42 1.08
CA SER A 206 11.53 -15.13 1.35
C SER A 206 12.29 -14.71 0.10
N LEU A 207 12.07 -15.41 -1.01
CA LEU A 207 12.67 -15.06 -2.31
C LEU A 207 12.12 -13.73 -2.86
N GLY A 208 10.83 -13.46 -2.65
CA GLY A 208 10.23 -12.15 -2.99
C GLY A 208 10.83 -11.01 -2.18
N GLU A 209 11.02 -11.21 -0.87
CA GLU A 209 11.71 -10.25 0.00
C GLU A 209 13.14 -9.97 -0.47
N GLU A 210 13.89 -11.02 -0.83
CA GLU A 210 15.25 -10.86 -1.34
C GLU A 210 15.27 -10.03 -2.62
N TYR A 211 14.33 -10.27 -3.53
CA TYR A 211 14.22 -9.48 -4.76
C TYR A 211 13.90 -8.00 -4.46
N ILE A 212 13.02 -7.72 -3.49
CA ILE A 212 12.70 -6.35 -3.04
C ILE A 212 13.95 -5.68 -2.46
N ARG A 213 14.67 -6.35 -1.55
CA ARG A 213 15.90 -5.81 -0.93
C ARG A 213 16.97 -5.44 -1.96
N ASN A 214 17.10 -6.24 -3.01
CA ASN A 214 18.07 -6.06 -4.08
C ASN A 214 17.58 -5.12 -5.21
N SER A 215 16.40 -4.54 -5.07
CA SER A 215 15.77 -3.72 -6.12
C SER A 215 16.44 -2.38 -6.38
N GLY A 216 17.11 -1.81 -5.37
CA GLY A 216 17.61 -0.44 -5.37
C GLY A 216 16.54 0.63 -5.02
N ILE A 217 15.28 0.22 -4.79
CA ILE A 217 14.22 1.08 -4.26
C ILE A 217 14.27 1.01 -2.72
N ASN A 218 13.98 2.10 -2.02
CA ASN A 218 13.77 2.03 -0.58
C ASN A 218 12.67 1.02 -0.26
N PHE A 219 12.87 0.25 0.79
CA PHE A 219 11.90 -0.77 1.17
C PHE A 219 11.66 -0.80 2.68
N THR A 220 10.49 -1.30 3.06
CA THR A 220 10.19 -1.78 4.41
C THR A 220 9.46 -3.10 4.28
N ILE A 221 9.97 -4.15 4.91
CA ILE A 221 9.36 -5.48 4.92
C ILE A 221 8.84 -5.76 6.33
N VAL A 222 7.52 -5.92 6.43
CA VAL A 222 6.85 -6.25 7.69
C VAL A 222 6.43 -7.71 7.65
N ARG A 223 6.83 -8.48 8.65
CA ARG A 223 6.50 -9.90 8.84
C ARG A 223 5.50 -10.06 9.99
N PRO A 224 4.20 -10.00 9.74
CA PRO A 224 3.21 -10.21 10.78
C PRO A 224 3.19 -11.67 11.24
N GLY A 225 2.84 -11.86 12.52
CA GLY A 225 2.44 -13.14 13.05
C GLY A 225 1.11 -13.63 12.50
N GLY A 226 0.50 -14.64 13.13
CA GLY A 226 -0.80 -15.17 12.76
C GLY A 226 -1.87 -14.07 12.71
N LEU A 227 -2.54 -13.91 11.57
CA LEU A 227 -3.45 -12.79 11.31
C LEU A 227 -4.85 -13.05 11.90
N ARG A 228 -5.32 -12.14 12.76
CA ARG A 228 -6.68 -12.16 13.34
C ARG A 228 -7.61 -11.14 12.67
N GLY A 229 -8.92 -11.28 12.94
CA GLY A 229 -9.96 -10.37 12.43
C GLY A 229 -10.47 -9.36 13.45
N ASP A 230 -10.02 -9.42 14.70
CA ASP A 230 -10.42 -8.56 15.81
C ASP A 230 -9.86 -7.13 15.62
N PRO A 231 -10.47 -6.13 16.24
CA PRO A 231 -9.89 -4.79 16.32
C PRO A 231 -8.58 -4.81 17.09
N GLY A 232 -7.63 -3.95 16.70
CA GLY A 232 -6.37 -3.73 17.41
C GLY A 232 -6.63 -3.02 18.75
N THR A 233 -6.28 -3.67 19.85
CA THR A 233 -6.50 -3.16 21.21
C THR A 233 -5.30 -3.39 22.12
N LEU A 234 -4.24 -3.99 21.60
CA LEU A 234 -3.05 -4.37 22.36
C LEU A 234 -1.81 -3.66 21.82
N GLY A 235 -0.76 -3.57 22.64
CA GLY A 235 0.53 -3.10 22.18
C GLY A 235 1.11 -4.01 21.10
N ILE A 236 1.99 -3.46 20.27
CA ILE A 236 2.68 -4.17 19.20
C ILE A 236 4.14 -4.33 19.59
N LYS A 237 4.63 -5.56 19.59
CA LYS A 237 6.03 -5.89 19.74
C LYS A 237 6.69 -5.96 18.36
N LEU A 238 7.82 -5.26 18.20
CA LEU A 238 8.71 -5.36 17.05
C LEU A 238 9.90 -6.27 17.39
N ASP A 239 10.36 -7.05 16.40
CA ASP A 239 11.59 -7.86 16.52
C ASP A 239 12.22 -8.06 15.14
N GLN A 240 13.42 -8.61 15.10
CA GLN A 240 14.16 -8.87 13.85
C GLN A 240 14.81 -10.27 13.88
N GLY A 241 15.09 -10.81 12.67
CA GLY A 241 15.76 -12.10 12.54
C GLY A 241 14.83 -13.31 12.65
N ASP A 242 13.52 -13.08 12.55
CA ASP A 242 12.47 -14.12 12.54
C ASP A 242 12.45 -15.00 13.83
N GLN A 243 12.63 -14.34 14.99
CA GLN A 243 12.81 -15.01 16.28
C GLN A 243 11.51 -15.09 17.11
N ILE A 244 10.50 -14.30 16.82
CA ILE A 244 9.26 -14.25 17.60
C ILE A 244 8.12 -15.02 16.92
N ILE A 245 7.18 -15.51 17.74
CA ILE A 245 5.96 -16.16 17.30
C ILE A 245 4.78 -15.53 18.05
N GLY A 246 3.69 -15.27 17.35
CA GLY A 246 2.49 -14.70 17.98
C GLY A 246 1.40 -14.42 16.98
N TRP A 247 0.44 -13.63 17.41
CA TRP A 247 -0.74 -13.25 16.63
C TRP A 247 -0.86 -11.73 16.60
N ILE A 248 -1.49 -11.21 15.55
CA ILE A 248 -1.74 -9.78 15.41
C ILE A 248 -3.02 -9.53 14.60
N PRO A 249 -3.90 -8.58 15.01
CA PRO A 249 -5.03 -8.12 14.20
C PRO A 249 -4.56 -7.48 12.88
N ARG A 250 -5.34 -7.69 11.82
CA ARG A 250 -5.05 -7.06 10.52
C ARG A 250 -5.11 -5.54 10.55
N ALA A 251 -5.91 -4.97 11.45
CA ALA A 251 -5.95 -3.53 11.67
C ALA A 251 -4.60 -3.00 12.17
N ASP A 252 -3.99 -3.69 13.14
CA ASP A 252 -2.67 -3.30 13.68
C ASP A 252 -1.57 -3.45 12.62
N VAL A 253 -1.61 -4.54 11.82
CA VAL A 253 -0.70 -4.70 10.69
C VAL A 253 -0.84 -3.53 9.70
N ALA A 254 -2.07 -3.13 9.38
CA ALA A 254 -2.31 -2.00 8.49
C ALA A 254 -1.73 -0.69 9.07
N SER A 255 -1.87 -0.44 10.37
CA SER A 255 -1.28 0.71 11.04
C SER A 255 0.26 0.71 10.93
N VAL A 256 0.90 -0.46 11.10
CA VAL A 256 2.36 -0.59 10.93
C VAL A 256 2.77 -0.35 9.47
N LEU A 257 2.09 -0.95 8.50
CA LEU A 257 2.38 -0.76 7.07
C LEU A 257 2.24 0.71 6.66
N VAL A 258 1.18 1.37 7.09
CA VAL A 258 0.93 2.78 6.76
C VAL A 258 1.92 3.70 7.49
N GLU A 259 2.23 3.45 8.76
CA GLU A 259 3.26 4.22 9.47
C GLU A 259 4.61 4.11 8.77
N SER A 260 4.98 2.90 8.32
CA SER A 260 6.24 2.66 7.60
C SER A 260 6.36 3.45 6.30
N ALA A 261 5.24 3.85 5.68
CA ALA A 261 5.24 4.68 4.48
C ALA A 261 5.68 6.13 4.74
N PHE A 262 5.53 6.63 5.99
CA PHE A 262 5.80 8.01 6.37
C PHE A 262 6.95 8.17 7.35
N ASN A 263 7.49 7.06 7.88
CA ASN A 263 8.53 7.07 8.90
C ASN A 263 9.86 6.56 8.35
N GLU A 264 10.80 7.48 8.12
CA GLU A 264 12.13 7.15 7.58
C GLU A 264 12.91 6.16 8.45
N ASN A 265 12.58 6.04 9.75
CA ASN A 265 13.16 5.01 10.62
C ASN A 265 12.77 3.59 10.23
N ALA A 266 11.78 3.40 9.36
CA ALA A 266 11.42 2.10 8.82
C ALA A 266 12.17 1.73 7.52
N PHE A 267 12.89 2.67 6.90
CA PHE A 267 13.53 2.49 5.60
C PHE A 267 14.68 1.48 5.66
N GLU A 268 14.71 0.59 4.65
CA GLU A 268 15.69 -0.51 4.49
C GLU A 268 15.70 -1.49 5.67
N LYS A 269 14.53 -1.66 6.32
CA LYS A 269 14.37 -2.57 7.45
C LYS A 269 13.40 -3.70 7.14
N THR A 270 13.68 -4.86 7.73
CA THR A 270 12.81 -6.03 7.80
C THR A 270 12.58 -6.35 9.26
N PHE A 271 11.33 -6.51 9.68
CA PHE A 271 11.00 -6.79 11.07
C PHE A 271 9.67 -7.53 11.23
N GLU A 272 9.59 -8.30 12.29
CA GLU A 272 8.42 -9.05 12.73
C GLU A 272 7.52 -8.19 13.61
N VAL A 273 6.20 -8.45 13.54
CA VAL A 273 5.19 -7.77 14.37
C VAL A 273 4.20 -8.77 14.95
N ILE A 274 4.00 -8.71 16.27
CA ILE A 274 2.97 -9.45 17.01
C ILE A 274 2.33 -8.53 18.06
N ASN A 275 1.17 -8.92 18.61
CA ASN A 275 0.65 -8.23 19.79
C ASN A 275 1.36 -8.70 21.07
N ASP A 276 1.49 -7.77 22.00
CA ASP A 276 1.96 -8.00 23.37
C ASP A 276 1.12 -7.17 24.35
N GLU A 277 0.42 -7.84 25.24
CA GLU A 277 -0.47 -7.21 26.24
C GLU A 277 0.27 -6.38 27.30
N SER A 278 1.57 -6.59 27.44
CA SER A 278 2.41 -5.84 28.37
C SER A 278 2.86 -4.48 27.86
N LEU A 279 2.68 -4.21 26.56
CA LEU A 279 3.13 -2.99 25.89
C LEU A 279 1.97 -1.98 25.73
N GLU A 280 2.32 -0.70 25.73
CA GLU A 280 1.38 0.37 25.38
C GLU A 280 1.08 0.35 23.87
N ILE A 281 -0.16 0.71 23.49
CA ILE A 281 -0.68 0.56 22.13
C ILE A 281 0.19 1.24 21.08
N ASP A 282 0.70 2.44 21.34
CA ASP A 282 1.46 3.25 20.37
C ASP A 282 2.98 3.26 20.59
N ALA A 283 3.49 2.55 21.60
CA ALA A 283 4.92 2.53 21.95
C ALA A 283 5.83 2.12 20.77
N TRP A 284 5.38 1.16 19.98
CA TRP A 284 6.10 0.62 18.83
C TRP A 284 6.54 1.66 17.79
N ARG A 285 5.80 2.79 17.65
CA ARG A 285 6.15 3.85 16.69
C ARG A 285 7.52 4.47 17.01
N GLY A 286 7.83 4.63 18.30
CA GLY A 286 9.11 5.11 18.77
C GLY A 286 10.23 4.07 18.65
N GLU A 287 9.90 2.78 18.65
CA GLU A 287 10.88 1.67 18.58
C GLU A 287 11.41 1.42 17.16
N LEU A 288 10.71 1.91 16.11
CA LEU A 288 11.18 1.79 14.72
C LEU A 288 12.60 2.32 14.53
N LYS A 289 13.04 3.33 15.29
CA LYS A 289 14.40 3.88 15.23
C LYS A 289 15.47 2.89 15.73
N ASP A 290 15.11 1.99 16.64
CA ASP A 290 16.03 1.05 17.29
C ASP A 290 16.25 -0.22 16.45
N LEU A 291 15.42 -0.45 15.42
CA LEU A 291 15.60 -1.52 14.45
C LEU A 291 16.85 -1.27 13.59
N LYS A 292 17.54 -2.33 13.20
CA LYS A 292 18.77 -2.29 12.42
C LYS A 292 18.52 -2.60 10.95
N LYS A 293 19.27 -1.98 10.08
CA LYS A 293 19.39 -2.38 8.68
C LYS A 293 20.24 -3.65 8.57
N GLY A 294 19.88 -4.54 7.63
CA GLY A 294 20.67 -5.76 7.41
C GLY A 294 20.31 -6.96 8.30
N GLU A 295 19.43 -6.81 9.26
CA GLU A 295 18.93 -7.90 10.12
C GLU A 295 17.72 -8.58 9.46
N TYR A 296 17.97 -9.49 8.52
CA TYR A 296 16.90 -10.08 7.70
C TYR A 296 16.59 -11.54 8.03
N GLY A 297 17.45 -12.23 8.80
CA GLY A 297 17.45 -13.68 8.91
C GLY A 297 17.98 -14.35 7.65
N GLU A 298 17.65 -15.62 7.46
CA GLU A 298 18.09 -16.43 6.32
C GLU A 298 16.94 -16.64 5.31
N ILE A 299 17.28 -17.09 4.11
CA ILE A 299 16.26 -17.45 3.10
C ILE A 299 15.60 -18.77 3.51
N ALA A 300 14.27 -18.77 3.63
CA ALA A 300 13.52 -19.97 3.95
C ALA A 300 13.67 -21.03 2.83
N THR A 301 14.17 -22.20 3.18
CA THR A 301 14.39 -23.26 2.17
C THR A 301 13.10 -23.98 1.74
N GLY A 302 12.06 -23.87 2.55
CA GLY A 302 10.80 -24.61 2.37
C GLY A 302 10.95 -26.13 2.58
N ASN A 303 12.10 -26.57 3.09
CA ASN A 303 12.34 -27.97 3.40
C ASN A 303 11.88 -28.28 4.83
N PHE A 304 11.48 -29.53 5.06
CA PHE A 304 11.19 -30.00 6.40
C PHE A 304 12.54 -30.40 7.06
N PRO A 305 13.02 -29.72 8.13
CA PRO A 305 14.32 -29.97 8.72
C PRO A 305 14.45 -31.41 9.22
N LEU A 306 15.64 -32.00 9.08
CA LEU A 306 15.90 -33.39 9.46
C LEU A 306 15.68 -33.66 10.94
N ASN A 307 16.01 -32.73 11.81
CA ASN A 307 15.77 -32.80 13.26
C ASN A 307 14.27 -32.99 13.60
N TYR A 308 13.35 -32.36 12.85
CA TYR A 308 11.92 -32.56 13.00
C TYR A 308 11.47 -33.95 12.55
N TRP A 309 12.02 -34.47 11.43
CA TRP A 309 11.78 -35.86 11.01
C TRP A 309 12.20 -36.86 12.09
N ILE A 310 13.38 -36.69 12.66
CA ILE A 310 13.90 -37.55 13.72
C ILE A 310 12.98 -37.45 14.95
N SER A 311 12.63 -36.23 15.38
CA SER A 311 11.74 -36.03 16.53
C SER A 311 10.36 -36.67 16.33
N MET A 312 9.78 -36.52 15.14
CA MET A 312 8.48 -37.14 14.79
C MET A 312 8.56 -38.66 14.82
N LEU A 313 9.62 -39.25 14.28
CA LEU A 313 9.83 -40.71 14.33
C LEU A 313 9.99 -41.23 15.76
N LEU A 314 10.72 -40.49 16.61
CA LEU A 314 10.88 -40.85 18.03
C LEU A 314 9.54 -40.76 18.80
N ILE A 315 8.75 -39.73 18.56
CA ILE A 315 7.40 -39.59 19.16
C ILE A 315 6.50 -40.71 18.69
N LEU A 316 6.46 -41.01 17.39
CA LEU A 316 5.66 -42.11 16.83
C LEU A 316 6.08 -43.46 17.43
N GLY A 317 7.40 -43.71 17.51
CA GLY A 317 7.96 -44.90 18.16
C GLY A 317 7.55 -45.02 19.62
N LEU A 318 7.56 -43.93 20.38
CA LEU A 318 7.11 -43.90 21.76
C LEU A 318 5.61 -44.17 21.88
N ILE A 319 4.78 -43.58 21.01
CA ILE A 319 3.33 -43.86 20.97
C ILE A 319 3.05 -45.34 20.72
N VAL A 320 3.69 -45.92 19.70
CA VAL A 320 3.55 -47.35 19.39
C VAL A 320 4.00 -48.21 20.55
N PHE A 321 5.12 -47.86 21.19
CA PHE A 321 5.61 -48.59 22.40
C PHE A 321 4.59 -48.54 23.54
N LEU A 322 4.01 -47.38 23.84
CA LEU A 322 3.02 -47.19 24.88
C LEU A 322 1.72 -47.96 24.59
N ILE A 323 1.25 -47.98 23.33
CA ILE A 323 0.10 -48.77 22.91
C ILE A 323 0.35 -50.26 23.10
N ARG A 324 1.52 -50.76 22.67
CA ARG A 324 1.90 -52.18 22.84
C ARG A 324 1.98 -52.56 24.32
N ARG A 325 2.59 -51.70 25.15
CA ARG A 325 2.65 -51.92 26.61
C ARG A 325 1.30 -51.95 27.30
N ARG A 326 0.31 -51.14 26.80
CA ARG A 326 -1.08 -51.21 27.33
C ARG A 326 -1.83 -52.49 26.93
N LYS A 327 -1.52 -53.11 25.78
CA LYS A 327 -2.14 -54.37 25.34
C LYS A 327 -1.53 -55.60 25.98
N SER A 328 -0.34 -55.48 26.59
CA SER A 328 0.34 -56.57 27.28
C SER A 328 0.08 -56.60 28.80
N ARG A 329 -0.74 -55.69 29.33
CA ARG A 329 -1.30 -55.68 30.65
C ARG A 329 -2.82 -55.96 30.61
#